data_c85ea130d2efe8b2ea0a8a7223621ad0
#
_entry.id   c85ea130d2efe8b2ea0a8a7223621ad0
#
_cell.length_a   1.000
_cell.length_b   1.000
_cell.length_c   1.000
_cell.angle_alpha   90.00
_cell.angle_beta   90.00
_cell.angle_gamma   90.00
#
_symmetry.space_group_name_H-M   'P 1'
#
loop_
_entity.id
_entity.type
_entity.pdbx_description
1 polymer ?
#
loop_
_entity_poly.entity_id
_entity_poly.type
_entity_poly.pdbx_seq_one_letter_code
_entity_poly.pdbx_strand_id
1 'polypeptide(L)'
;MIFSLLLFISHILSQDWQSFHYQDQKRFEAFQINSLNIDERAKTFNPINNNRNNLSHEVIGYLPYWEYDEYPDLNYNLLTQINFFSAELSDYGDIINNHNWENLYFIEFAQSQGVKVKLCATLFGQESLTTLLSNYFNRQNAINNLLDLVVNAGADGIDIDFELVPASQRENLVLFMQELSFAFHNELDDPIITMATPAIDWSNAWDYESLAAITDGLFIMGYNYFYSGSSNAGPVAPLGGYFYDIEYTVNDYLDKTNNQTDKLVLGLPYYGYDWPVVNDLINSETTGYGTART
;
A
#
# COMPACT_ATOMS: atom_id res chain seq x y z
N MET A 1 -34.10 29.72 -12.36
CA MET A 1 -34.01 29.19 -10.99
C MET A 1 -33.62 27.68 -11.00
N ILE A 2 -32.70 27.26 -11.87
CA ILE A 2 -32.24 25.88 -12.01
C ILE A 2 -30.69 25.78 -11.92
N PHE A 3 -29.98 26.89 -11.94
CA PHE A 3 -28.51 26.90 -11.90
C PHE A 3 -27.88 26.79 -10.49
N SER A 4 -28.68 26.89 -9.42
CA SER A 4 -28.17 26.89 -8.03
C SER A 4 -28.16 25.53 -7.36
N LEU A 5 -28.73 24.51 -7.98
CA LEU A 5 -28.79 23.15 -7.39
C LEU A 5 -27.66 22.24 -7.78
N LEU A 6 -26.97 22.52 -8.90
CA LEU A 6 -25.85 21.71 -9.40
C LEU A 6 -24.50 22.02 -8.71
N LEU A 7 -24.37 23.20 -8.10
CA LEU A 7 -23.16 23.57 -7.35
C LEU A 7 -23.11 23.00 -5.91
N PHE A 8 -24.24 22.56 -5.37
CA PHE A 8 -24.30 21.98 -4.03
C PHE A 8 -24.00 20.46 -4.02
N ILE A 9 -24.18 19.78 -5.15
CA ILE A 9 -23.93 18.33 -5.25
C ILE A 9 -22.44 18.04 -5.43
N SER A 10 -21.68 18.94 -6.04
CA SER A 10 -20.22 18.75 -6.24
C SER A 10 -19.40 19.00 -4.96
N HIS A 11 -19.95 19.67 -3.94
CA HIS A 11 -19.26 19.92 -2.66
C HIS A 11 -19.51 18.82 -1.62
N ILE A 12 -20.50 17.97 -1.80
CA ILE A 12 -20.81 16.87 -0.86
C ILE A 12 -20.03 15.59 -1.19
N LEU A 13 -19.50 15.47 -2.41
CA LEU A 13 -18.75 14.27 -2.85
C LEU A 13 -17.23 14.37 -2.72
N SER A 14 -16.68 15.47 -2.19
CA SER A 14 -15.22 15.67 -2.15
C SER A 14 -14.60 15.72 -0.75
N GLN A 15 -15.34 15.53 0.32
CA GLN A 15 -14.82 15.85 1.66
C GLN A 15 -14.44 14.68 2.57
N ASP A 16 -14.83 13.42 2.33
CA ASP A 16 -14.66 12.39 3.36
C ASP A 16 -14.13 11.02 2.91
N TRP A 17 -13.63 10.86 1.68
CA TRP A 17 -12.95 9.61 1.38
C TRP A 17 -11.48 9.71 1.80
N GLN A 18 -11.14 9.03 2.89
CA GLN A 18 -9.77 8.81 3.33
C GLN A 18 -9.43 7.35 3.11
N SER A 19 -8.23 7.08 2.61
CA SER A 19 -7.75 5.73 2.47
C SER A 19 -7.74 5.02 3.84
N PHE A 20 -7.91 3.71 3.84
CA PHE A 20 -7.81 2.90 5.06
C PHE A 20 -6.40 3.01 5.67
N HIS A 21 -5.38 2.98 4.84
CA HIS A 21 -3.99 3.11 5.26
C HIS A 21 -3.72 4.46 5.92
N TYR A 22 -4.25 5.56 5.38
CA TYR A 22 -4.15 6.87 6.02
C TYR A 22 -4.86 6.93 7.37
N GLN A 23 -6.06 6.32 7.47
CA GLN A 23 -6.80 6.28 8.73
C GLN A 23 -6.05 5.51 9.81
N ASP A 24 -5.47 4.35 9.48
CA ASP A 24 -4.68 3.55 10.41
C ASP A 24 -3.37 4.25 10.77
N GLN A 25 -2.66 4.83 9.80
CA GLN A 25 -1.48 5.64 10.08
C GLN A 25 -1.78 6.75 11.10
N LYS A 26 -2.90 7.47 10.94
CA LYS A 26 -3.33 8.49 11.90
C LYS A 26 -3.72 7.93 13.25
N ARG A 27 -4.37 6.77 13.27
CA ARG A 27 -4.76 6.08 14.51
C ARG A 27 -3.55 5.67 15.34
N PHE A 28 -2.47 5.25 14.69
CA PHE A 28 -1.26 4.76 15.32
C PHE A 28 -0.09 5.76 15.30
N GLU A 29 -0.32 7.02 14.93
CA GLU A 29 0.70 8.08 14.78
C GLU A 29 1.61 8.22 16.01
N ALA A 30 1.08 8.00 17.23
CA ALA A 30 1.85 8.09 18.47
C ALA A 30 2.52 6.77 18.88
N PHE A 31 2.34 5.69 18.12
CA PHE A 31 2.92 4.40 18.43
C PHE A 31 4.44 4.42 18.24
N GLN A 32 5.16 3.82 19.18
CA GLN A 32 6.61 3.65 19.08
C GLN A 32 6.98 2.19 19.26
N ILE A 33 7.78 1.68 18.35
CA ILE A 33 8.31 0.32 18.42
C ILE A 33 9.24 0.20 19.63
N ASN A 34 8.94 -0.77 20.51
CA ASN A 34 9.85 -1.18 21.56
C ASN A 34 10.44 -2.56 21.21
N SER A 35 11.47 -2.55 20.38
CA SER A 35 12.03 -3.77 19.77
C SER A 35 12.80 -4.68 20.73
N LEU A 36 13.35 -4.17 21.84
CA LEU A 36 14.34 -4.88 22.66
C LEU A 36 13.90 -6.29 23.11
N ASN A 37 12.68 -6.42 23.66
CA ASN A 37 12.21 -7.72 24.15
C ASN A 37 11.79 -8.66 23.02
N ILE A 38 11.33 -8.09 21.91
CA ILE A 38 10.84 -8.81 20.74
C ILE A 38 12.00 -9.37 19.96
N ASP A 39 13.01 -8.56 19.72
CA ASP A 39 14.23 -8.95 19.04
C ASP A 39 14.99 -10.04 19.82
N GLU A 40 15.01 -9.98 21.15
CA GLU A 40 15.57 -11.06 21.98
C GLU A 40 14.75 -12.36 21.85
N ARG A 41 13.43 -12.29 21.75
CA ARG A 41 12.56 -13.45 21.48
C ARG A 41 12.88 -14.03 20.10
N ALA A 42 12.98 -13.19 19.06
CA ALA A 42 13.32 -13.60 17.72
C ALA A 42 14.70 -14.29 17.63
N LYS A 43 15.71 -13.78 18.34
CA LYS A 43 17.06 -14.39 18.39
C LYS A 43 17.08 -15.79 19.01
N THR A 44 16.10 -16.10 19.88
CA THR A 44 15.95 -17.46 20.47
C THR A 44 15.09 -18.39 19.63
N PHE A 45 14.51 -17.90 18.55
CA PHE A 45 13.65 -18.66 17.66
C PHE A 45 14.49 -19.68 16.88
N ASN A 46 14.18 -20.97 17.04
CA ASN A 46 14.74 -22.02 16.20
C ASN A 46 13.88 -22.15 14.94
N PRO A 47 14.41 -21.87 13.74
CA PRO A 47 13.64 -21.96 12.52
C PRO A 47 13.03 -23.36 12.40
N ILE A 48 11.72 -23.42 12.28
CA ILE A 48 11.00 -24.67 12.05
C ILE A 48 11.41 -25.17 10.67
N ASN A 49 12.16 -26.26 10.67
CA ASN A 49 12.55 -27.11 9.55
C ASN A 49 12.42 -26.50 8.14
N ASN A 50 13.55 -26.28 7.49
CA ASN A 50 13.76 -25.68 6.17
C ASN A 50 13.10 -26.43 4.97
N ASN A 51 11.96 -27.03 5.11
CA ASN A 51 11.13 -27.46 4.00
C ASN A 51 10.26 -26.27 3.54
N ARG A 52 10.92 -25.20 3.10
CA ARG A 52 10.24 -24.12 2.41
C ARG A 52 9.52 -24.72 1.22
N ASN A 53 8.20 -24.68 1.22
CA ASN A 53 7.43 -24.97 0.03
C ASN A 53 7.89 -23.97 -1.04
N ASN A 54 8.40 -24.45 -2.17
CA ASN A 54 8.69 -23.58 -3.30
C ASN A 54 7.34 -22.98 -3.75
N LEU A 55 7.07 -21.77 -3.28
CA LEU A 55 5.91 -21.03 -3.75
C LEU A 55 6.13 -20.73 -5.23
N SER A 56 5.16 -21.04 -6.06
CA SER A 56 5.23 -20.81 -7.51
C SER A 56 4.82 -19.38 -7.91
N HIS A 57 4.35 -18.59 -6.94
CA HIS A 57 3.90 -17.22 -7.11
C HIS A 57 4.35 -16.38 -5.92
N GLU A 58 4.42 -15.08 -6.13
CA GLU A 58 4.72 -14.15 -5.05
C GLU A 58 3.57 -14.11 -4.04
N VAL A 59 3.94 -14.15 -2.76
CA VAL A 59 3.03 -13.96 -1.63
C VAL A 59 3.62 -12.86 -0.76
N ILE A 60 3.01 -11.69 -0.81
CA ILE A 60 3.48 -10.46 -0.17
C ILE A 60 2.63 -10.19 1.06
N GLY A 61 3.24 -10.03 2.22
CA GLY A 61 2.61 -9.57 3.45
C GLY A 61 2.98 -8.11 3.73
N TYR A 62 2.06 -7.34 4.31
CA TYR A 62 2.39 -6.04 4.91
C TYR A 62 2.50 -6.20 6.41
N LEU A 63 3.62 -5.75 6.97
CA LEU A 63 3.84 -5.66 8.42
C LEU A 63 3.79 -4.19 8.83
N PRO A 64 2.67 -3.72 9.39
CA PRO A 64 2.61 -2.35 9.87
C PRO A 64 3.44 -2.18 11.16
N TYR A 65 4.06 -1.01 11.33
CA TYR A 65 4.93 -0.73 12.45
C TYR A 65 4.26 -0.92 13.83
N TRP A 66 2.94 -0.75 13.90
CA TRP A 66 2.19 -0.96 15.14
C TRP A 66 1.89 -2.44 15.46
N GLU A 67 2.14 -3.35 14.52
CA GLU A 67 2.09 -4.81 14.70
C GLU A 67 3.51 -5.42 14.65
N TYR A 68 4.53 -4.60 14.89
CA TYR A 68 5.93 -5.06 14.87
C TYR A 68 6.16 -6.27 15.77
N ASP A 69 5.43 -6.35 16.89
CA ASP A 69 5.54 -7.43 17.87
C ASP A 69 5.23 -8.82 17.32
N GLU A 70 4.50 -8.87 16.20
CA GLU A 70 4.05 -10.12 15.58
C GLU A 70 5.08 -10.73 14.62
N TYR A 71 6.15 -9.99 14.23
CA TYR A 71 7.06 -10.50 13.21
C TYR A 71 7.71 -11.84 13.55
N PRO A 72 8.07 -12.20 14.81
CA PRO A 72 8.68 -13.47 15.11
C PRO A 72 7.74 -14.67 14.92
N ASP A 73 6.44 -14.44 14.96
CA ASP A 73 5.40 -15.46 14.92
C ASP A 73 4.78 -15.64 13.52
N LEU A 74 5.23 -14.85 12.51
CA LEU A 74 4.76 -14.97 11.14
C LEU A 74 5.14 -16.33 10.53
N ASN A 75 4.27 -16.86 9.67
CA ASN A 75 4.57 -18.09 8.93
C ASN A 75 5.40 -17.79 7.68
N TYR A 76 6.71 -17.65 7.86
CA TYR A 76 7.65 -17.34 6.78
C TYR A 76 7.69 -18.37 5.64
N ASN A 77 7.20 -19.59 5.84
CA ASN A 77 7.10 -20.58 4.77
C ASN A 77 6.03 -20.25 3.73
N LEU A 78 5.09 -19.36 4.07
CA LEU A 78 4.00 -18.93 3.20
C LEU A 78 4.24 -17.55 2.57
N LEU A 79 5.40 -16.93 2.83
CA LEU A 79 5.72 -15.59 2.35
C LEU A 79 6.93 -15.63 1.42
N THR A 80 6.91 -14.83 0.37
CA THR A 80 8.07 -14.55 -0.48
C THR A 80 8.66 -13.18 -0.15
N GLN A 81 7.80 -12.22 0.21
CA GLN A 81 8.18 -10.85 0.50
C GLN A 81 7.37 -10.30 1.66
N ILE A 82 7.95 -9.36 2.40
CA ILE A 82 7.25 -8.55 3.42
C ILE A 82 7.55 -7.08 3.16
N ASN A 83 6.50 -6.27 3.09
CA ASN A 83 6.58 -4.81 3.05
C ASN A 83 6.41 -4.28 4.47
N PHE A 84 7.44 -3.61 5.00
CA PHE A 84 7.30 -2.90 6.27
C PHE A 84 6.55 -1.58 6.05
N PHE A 85 5.42 -1.43 6.67
CA PHE A 85 4.58 -0.24 6.57
C PHE A 85 4.80 0.64 7.80
N SER A 86 5.44 1.85 7.70
CA SER A 86 5.94 2.50 6.50
C SER A 86 6.99 3.57 6.86
N ALA A 87 7.68 4.08 5.85
CA ALA A 87 8.32 5.38 5.90
C ALA A 87 7.35 6.45 5.38
N GLU A 88 7.12 7.50 6.17
CA GLU A 88 6.18 8.57 5.86
C GLU A 88 6.92 9.75 5.23
N LEU A 89 6.49 10.15 4.04
CA LEU A 89 7.06 11.28 3.32
C LEU A 89 6.31 12.60 3.58
N SER A 90 7.03 13.72 3.52
CA SER A 90 6.45 15.03 3.32
C SER A 90 6.17 15.27 1.82
N ASP A 91 5.39 16.31 1.53
CA ASP A 91 5.17 16.82 0.18
C ASP A 91 6.41 17.42 -0.49
N TYR A 92 7.51 17.62 0.25
CA TYR A 92 8.81 18.04 -0.25
C TYR A 92 9.81 16.87 -0.38
N GLY A 93 9.41 15.66 -0.02
CA GLY A 93 10.23 14.45 -0.11
C GLY A 93 11.13 14.18 1.11
N ASP A 94 10.93 14.90 2.22
CA ASP A 94 11.63 14.59 3.46
C ASP A 94 10.99 13.39 4.16
N ILE A 95 11.77 12.61 4.90
CA ILE A 95 11.24 11.57 5.77
C ILE A 95 10.67 12.22 7.05
N ILE A 96 9.36 12.14 7.24
CA ILE A 96 8.69 12.61 8.45
C ILE A 96 8.90 11.61 9.59
N ASN A 97 8.72 10.32 9.28
CA ASN A 97 8.88 9.23 10.23
C ASN A 97 9.26 7.95 9.48
N ASN A 98 10.24 7.22 9.97
CA ASN A 98 10.62 5.90 9.45
C ASN A 98 10.44 4.78 10.48
N HIS A 99 9.84 5.08 11.63
CA HIS A 99 9.56 4.13 12.71
C HIS A 99 10.78 3.30 13.12
N ASN A 100 11.97 3.93 13.14
CA ASN A 100 13.25 3.31 13.48
C ASN A 100 13.70 2.20 12.51
N TRP A 101 13.21 2.21 11.27
CA TRP A 101 13.42 1.21 10.23
C TRP A 101 14.84 0.65 10.16
N GLU A 102 15.85 1.51 10.08
CA GLU A 102 17.26 1.13 9.88
C GLU A 102 17.87 0.30 11.04
N ASN A 103 17.19 0.28 12.19
CA ASN A 103 17.65 -0.42 13.39
C ASN A 103 16.78 -1.64 13.73
N LEU A 104 15.86 -2.05 12.85
CA LEU A 104 14.97 -3.16 13.11
C LEU A 104 15.62 -4.51 12.80
N TYR A 105 15.76 -5.37 13.79
CA TYR A 105 16.26 -6.74 13.63
C TYR A 105 15.35 -7.59 12.74
N PHE A 106 14.11 -7.21 12.58
CA PHE A 106 13.14 -7.84 11.67
C PHE A 106 13.69 -8.06 10.25
N ILE A 107 14.47 -7.12 9.72
CA ILE A 107 14.99 -7.20 8.34
C ILE A 107 15.92 -8.40 8.20
N GLU A 108 16.95 -8.47 9.05
CA GLU A 108 17.88 -9.61 9.10
C GLU A 108 17.16 -10.92 9.40
N PHE A 109 16.21 -10.91 10.34
CA PHE A 109 15.45 -12.08 10.72
C PHE A 109 14.64 -12.63 9.54
N ALA A 110 13.83 -11.82 8.85
CA ALA A 110 13.02 -12.26 7.72
C ALA A 110 13.89 -12.76 6.55
N GLN A 111 14.98 -12.05 6.25
CA GLN A 111 15.95 -12.48 5.23
C GLN A 111 16.62 -13.81 5.60
N SER A 112 16.92 -14.07 6.87
CA SER A 112 17.44 -15.35 7.35
C SER A 112 16.45 -16.52 7.14
N GLN A 113 15.14 -16.22 7.13
CA GLN A 113 14.08 -17.15 6.77
C GLN A 113 13.89 -17.26 5.25
N GLY A 114 14.68 -16.53 4.46
CA GLY A 114 14.65 -16.49 2.99
C GLY A 114 13.48 -15.70 2.43
N VAL A 115 12.91 -14.77 3.18
CA VAL A 115 11.86 -13.83 2.76
C VAL A 115 12.50 -12.49 2.46
N LYS A 116 12.16 -11.89 1.33
CA LYS A 116 12.62 -10.57 0.94
C LYS A 116 11.91 -9.48 1.73
N VAL A 117 12.63 -8.42 2.09
CA VAL A 117 12.08 -7.31 2.88
C VAL A 117 12.16 -6.02 2.09
N LYS A 118 11.03 -5.35 1.96
CA LYS A 118 10.93 -4.03 1.33
C LYS A 118 10.44 -2.98 2.32
N LEU A 119 10.92 -1.75 2.16
CA LEU A 119 10.35 -0.59 2.83
C LEU A 119 9.13 -0.11 2.05
N CYS A 120 7.97 0.02 2.70
CA CYS A 120 6.83 0.71 2.11
C CYS A 120 6.97 2.22 2.39
N ALA A 121 6.86 3.03 1.34
CA ALA A 121 6.92 4.49 1.44
C ALA A 121 5.55 5.10 1.16
N THR A 122 5.02 5.90 2.08
CA THR A 122 3.66 6.44 2.01
C THR A 122 3.63 7.94 1.82
N LEU A 123 2.71 8.40 0.95
CA LEU A 123 2.26 9.78 0.89
C LEU A 123 0.80 9.82 0.41
N PHE A 124 -0.06 10.47 1.17
CA PHE A 124 -1.49 10.49 0.94
C PHE A 124 -2.01 11.90 0.66
N GLY A 125 -2.92 12.00 -0.32
CA GLY A 125 -3.65 13.23 -0.61
C GLY A 125 -3.20 13.97 -1.86
N GLN A 126 -4.20 14.55 -2.54
CA GLN A 126 -4.01 15.19 -3.85
C GLN A 126 -3.03 16.37 -3.82
N GLU A 127 -3.10 17.20 -2.78
CA GLU A 127 -2.26 18.40 -2.66
C GLU A 127 -0.80 18.03 -2.42
N SER A 128 -0.54 17.13 -1.45
CA SER A 128 0.80 16.66 -1.13
C SER A 128 1.45 15.96 -2.32
N LEU A 129 0.71 15.05 -2.99
CA LEU A 129 1.20 14.37 -4.19
C LEU A 129 1.41 15.30 -5.38
N THR A 130 0.59 16.35 -5.52
CA THR A 130 0.83 17.37 -6.54
C THR A 130 2.14 18.12 -6.26
N THR A 131 2.39 18.50 -5.02
CA THR A 131 3.61 19.22 -4.62
C THR A 131 4.86 18.35 -4.83
N LEU A 132 4.79 17.07 -4.43
CA LEU A 132 5.91 16.14 -4.61
C LEU A 132 6.18 15.86 -6.09
N LEU A 133 5.16 15.41 -6.83
CA LEU A 133 5.35 14.86 -8.16
C LEU A 133 5.64 15.91 -9.23
N SER A 134 5.07 17.12 -9.12
CA SER A 134 5.27 18.17 -10.11
C SER A 134 6.65 18.83 -10.05
N ASN A 135 7.38 18.69 -8.96
CA ASN A 135 8.68 19.35 -8.76
C ASN A 135 9.83 18.34 -8.80
N TYR A 136 10.74 18.52 -9.76
CA TYR A 136 11.92 17.67 -9.89
C TYR A 136 12.75 17.57 -8.58
N PHE A 137 12.99 18.69 -7.92
CA PHE A 137 13.81 18.69 -6.70
C PHE A 137 13.13 17.92 -5.53
N ASN A 138 11.81 18.02 -5.41
CA ASN A 138 11.05 17.27 -4.41
C ASN A 138 11.10 15.76 -4.71
N ARG A 139 10.92 15.37 -5.98
CA ARG A 139 11.05 13.96 -6.39
C ARG A 139 12.45 13.42 -6.11
N GLN A 140 13.51 14.16 -6.47
CA GLN A 140 14.89 13.73 -6.20
C GLN A 140 15.21 13.67 -4.71
N ASN A 141 14.67 14.59 -3.89
CA ASN A 141 14.81 14.54 -2.45
C ASN A 141 14.17 13.26 -1.88
N ALA A 142 12.93 12.96 -2.27
CA ALA A 142 12.25 11.74 -1.85
C ALA A 142 13.03 10.47 -2.26
N ILE A 143 13.46 10.40 -3.53
CA ILE A 143 14.19 9.25 -4.06
C ILE A 143 15.49 9.01 -3.30
N ASN A 144 16.29 10.06 -3.07
CA ASN A 144 17.56 9.94 -2.36
C ASN A 144 17.35 9.50 -0.90
N ASN A 145 16.39 10.11 -0.19
CA ASN A 145 16.09 9.74 1.18
C ASN A 145 15.60 8.29 1.31
N LEU A 146 14.75 7.84 0.40
CA LEU A 146 14.23 6.46 0.37
C LEU A 146 15.33 5.46 0.02
N LEU A 147 16.19 5.79 -0.93
CA LEU A 147 17.33 4.95 -1.31
C LEU A 147 18.30 4.79 -0.13
N ASP A 148 18.64 5.89 0.57
CA ASP A 148 19.49 5.85 1.75
C ASP A 148 18.90 4.95 2.85
N LEU A 149 17.57 5.02 3.10
CA LEU A 149 16.92 4.15 4.08
C LEU A 149 17.01 2.66 3.70
N VAL A 150 16.83 2.32 2.42
CA VAL A 150 16.87 0.93 1.97
C VAL A 150 18.31 0.40 2.00
N VAL A 151 19.27 1.17 1.52
CA VAL A 151 20.70 0.81 1.51
C VAL A 151 21.23 0.63 2.93
N ASN A 152 20.99 1.59 3.83
CA ASN A 152 21.49 1.54 5.20
C ASN A 152 20.92 0.37 6.00
N ALA A 153 19.67 0.00 5.74
CA ALA A 153 19.02 -1.14 6.39
C ALA A 153 19.42 -2.50 5.77
N GLY A 154 20.04 -2.53 4.60
CA GLY A 154 20.31 -3.75 3.86
C GLY A 154 19.05 -4.47 3.39
N ALA A 155 17.98 -3.73 3.12
CA ALA A 155 16.71 -4.27 2.65
C ALA A 155 16.75 -4.59 1.15
N ASP A 156 15.81 -5.40 0.67
CA ASP A 156 15.80 -5.95 -0.69
C ASP A 156 15.11 -5.02 -1.71
N GLY A 157 14.51 -3.92 -1.28
CA GLY A 157 13.83 -3.01 -2.20
C GLY A 157 12.81 -2.10 -1.53
N ILE A 158 11.89 -1.61 -2.34
CA ILE A 158 10.91 -0.60 -1.94
C ILE A 158 9.52 -0.90 -2.52
N ASP A 159 8.50 -0.49 -1.79
CA ASP A 159 7.11 -0.48 -2.21
C ASP A 159 6.56 0.94 -2.08
N ILE A 160 5.99 1.50 -3.14
CA ILE A 160 5.46 2.87 -3.14
C ILE A 160 3.95 2.83 -2.94
N ASP A 161 3.47 3.40 -1.85
CA ASP A 161 2.05 3.51 -1.51
C ASP A 161 1.60 4.98 -1.50
N PHE A 162 1.43 5.52 -2.71
CA PHE A 162 0.92 6.87 -2.94
C PHE A 162 -0.57 6.80 -3.25
N GLU A 163 -1.40 7.42 -2.40
CA GLU A 163 -2.84 7.33 -2.56
C GLU A 163 -3.49 8.69 -2.81
N LEU A 164 -4.57 8.68 -3.58
CA LEU A 164 -5.30 9.88 -4.03
C LEU A 164 -4.50 10.72 -5.05
N VAL A 165 -3.71 10.08 -5.89
CA VAL A 165 -3.02 10.75 -6.99
C VAL A 165 -4.03 11.45 -7.89
N PRO A 166 -3.92 12.76 -8.15
CA PRO A 166 -4.84 13.44 -9.05
C PRO A 166 -4.47 13.19 -10.52
N ALA A 167 -5.46 13.22 -11.41
CA ALA A 167 -5.28 13.02 -12.85
C ALA A 167 -4.17 13.89 -13.46
N SER A 168 -3.99 15.11 -12.96
CA SER A 168 -2.96 16.04 -13.41
C SER A 168 -1.54 15.58 -13.15
N GLN A 169 -1.35 14.57 -12.29
CA GLN A 169 -0.04 14.01 -11.95
C GLN A 169 0.23 12.63 -12.58
N ARG A 170 -0.62 12.15 -13.47
CA ARG A 170 -0.47 10.87 -14.16
C ARG A 170 0.93 10.66 -14.77
N GLU A 171 1.38 11.62 -15.58
CA GLU A 171 2.68 11.54 -16.24
C GLU A 171 3.84 11.73 -15.24
N ASN A 172 3.66 12.59 -14.24
CA ASN A 172 4.66 12.81 -13.20
C ASN A 172 4.82 11.61 -12.27
N LEU A 173 3.77 10.82 -12.04
CA LEU A 173 3.84 9.57 -11.29
C LEU A 173 4.71 8.54 -12.04
N VAL A 174 4.49 8.38 -13.34
CA VAL A 174 5.33 7.52 -14.19
C VAL A 174 6.79 8.00 -14.17
N LEU A 175 7.00 9.31 -14.29
CA LEU A 175 8.34 9.90 -14.23
C LEU A 175 9.02 9.66 -12.87
N PHE A 176 8.30 9.84 -11.76
CA PHE A 176 8.82 9.53 -10.42
C PHE A 176 9.27 8.07 -10.30
N MET A 177 8.46 7.13 -10.76
CA MET A 177 8.79 5.70 -10.72
C MET A 177 9.98 5.35 -11.62
N GLN A 178 10.12 6.00 -12.79
CA GLN A 178 11.29 5.85 -13.66
C GLN A 178 12.58 6.37 -13.00
N GLU A 179 12.52 7.56 -12.42
CA GLU A 179 13.64 8.19 -11.70
C GLU A 179 14.05 7.32 -10.49
N LEU A 180 13.08 6.84 -9.73
CA LEU A 180 13.30 5.95 -8.57
C LEU A 180 13.92 4.62 -8.99
N SER A 181 13.32 3.95 -9.97
CA SER A 181 13.81 2.68 -10.49
C SER A 181 15.25 2.81 -10.99
N PHE A 182 15.55 3.87 -11.74
CA PHE A 182 16.91 4.14 -12.19
C PHE A 182 17.90 4.32 -11.03
N ALA A 183 17.54 5.10 -10.02
CA ALA A 183 18.41 5.35 -8.87
C ALA A 183 18.69 4.05 -8.08
N PHE A 184 17.66 3.24 -7.83
CA PHE A 184 17.78 1.99 -7.09
C PHE A 184 18.64 0.95 -7.83
N HIS A 185 18.42 0.75 -9.13
CA HIS A 185 19.21 -0.19 -9.93
C HIS A 185 20.66 0.25 -10.16
N ASN A 186 20.98 1.53 -9.99
CA ASN A 186 22.37 1.98 -10.02
C ASN A 186 23.14 1.73 -8.73
N GLU A 187 22.43 1.63 -7.60
CA GLU A 187 23.07 1.52 -6.27
C GLU A 187 22.94 0.11 -5.68
N LEU A 188 21.89 -0.61 -5.98
CA LEU A 188 21.58 -1.93 -5.43
C LEU A 188 21.69 -3.01 -6.52
N ASP A 189 22.08 -4.21 -6.11
CA ASP A 189 22.10 -5.39 -6.97
C ASP A 189 20.72 -6.05 -6.94
N ASP A 190 20.00 -6.01 -8.05
CA ASP A 190 18.67 -6.61 -8.25
C ASP A 190 17.59 -6.16 -7.22
N PRO A 191 17.37 -4.83 -7.05
CA PRO A 191 16.38 -4.33 -6.10
C PRO A 191 14.96 -4.66 -6.57
N ILE A 192 14.07 -4.99 -5.61
CA ILE A 192 12.66 -5.23 -5.90
C ILE A 192 11.88 -3.93 -5.71
N ILE A 193 11.25 -3.45 -6.79
CA ILE A 193 10.48 -2.21 -6.80
C ILE A 193 9.02 -2.53 -7.10
N THR A 194 8.14 -2.31 -6.13
CA THR A 194 6.69 -2.49 -6.31
C THR A 194 5.92 -1.22 -6.02
N MET A 195 4.67 -1.19 -6.41
CA MET A 195 3.80 -0.07 -6.17
C MET A 195 2.39 -0.54 -5.81
N ALA A 196 1.85 -0.02 -4.70
CA ALA A 196 0.44 -0.19 -4.35
C ALA A 196 -0.42 0.65 -5.31
N THR A 197 -1.49 0.04 -5.82
CA THR A 197 -2.36 0.65 -6.82
C THR A 197 -3.83 0.44 -6.46
N PRO A 198 -4.74 1.39 -6.76
CA PRO A 198 -6.13 1.32 -6.34
C PRO A 198 -6.89 0.20 -7.05
N ALA A 199 -7.86 -0.44 -6.37
CA ALA A 199 -8.77 -1.39 -7.03
C ALA A 199 -9.47 -0.78 -8.25
N ILE A 200 -9.87 0.49 -8.15
CA ILE A 200 -10.53 1.26 -9.22
C ILE A 200 -9.86 2.61 -9.36
N ASP A 201 -9.40 2.95 -10.56
CA ASP A 201 -8.85 4.28 -10.86
C ASP A 201 -9.95 5.31 -11.13
N TRP A 202 -10.50 5.85 -10.05
CA TRP A 202 -11.53 6.90 -10.12
C TRP A 202 -11.00 8.25 -10.66
N SER A 203 -9.72 8.47 -10.50
CA SER A 203 -9.06 9.74 -10.88
C SER A 203 -8.54 9.75 -12.31
N ASN A 204 -8.40 8.58 -12.95
CA ASN A 204 -7.67 8.38 -14.20
C ASN A 204 -6.20 8.85 -14.10
N ALA A 205 -5.61 8.65 -12.92
CA ALA A 205 -4.23 9.06 -12.62
C ALA A 205 -3.19 7.96 -12.89
N TRP A 206 -3.62 6.73 -13.18
CA TRP A 206 -2.75 5.58 -13.23
C TRP A 206 -2.50 5.11 -14.66
N ASP A 207 -1.25 5.19 -15.10
CA ASP A 207 -0.78 4.59 -16.34
C ASP A 207 -0.26 3.18 -16.06
N TYR A 208 -1.17 2.22 -15.95
CA TYR A 208 -0.83 0.87 -15.54
C TYR A 208 0.15 0.18 -16.50
N GLU A 209 0.06 0.44 -17.81
CA GLU A 209 0.99 -0.13 -18.78
C GLU A 209 2.43 0.36 -18.52
N SER A 210 2.61 1.68 -18.39
CA SER A 210 3.91 2.27 -18.11
C SER A 210 4.44 1.87 -16.73
N LEU A 211 3.59 1.87 -15.70
CA LEU A 211 3.98 1.51 -14.34
C LEU A 211 4.37 0.03 -14.23
N ALA A 212 3.63 -0.88 -14.86
CA ALA A 212 3.97 -2.30 -14.91
C ALA A 212 5.31 -2.57 -15.61
N ALA A 213 5.62 -1.78 -16.65
CA ALA A 213 6.89 -1.90 -17.37
C ALA A 213 8.10 -1.43 -16.54
N ILE A 214 7.89 -0.52 -15.57
CA ILE A 214 8.96 0.09 -14.76
C ILE A 214 9.20 -0.71 -13.47
N THR A 215 8.13 -1.31 -12.91
CA THR A 215 8.15 -1.99 -11.61
C THR A 215 8.25 -3.50 -11.73
N ASP A 216 8.62 -4.17 -10.65
CA ASP A 216 8.56 -5.64 -10.53
C ASP A 216 7.15 -6.14 -10.25
N GLY A 217 6.26 -5.27 -9.75
CA GLY A 217 4.87 -5.60 -9.53
C GLY A 217 4.00 -4.41 -9.14
N LEU A 218 2.74 -4.48 -9.58
CA LEU A 218 1.67 -3.62 -9.12
C LEU A 218 0.86 -4.40 -8.08
N PHE A 219 0.92 -3.95 -6.82
CA PHE A 219 0.11 -4.50 -5.75
C PHE A 219 -1.26 -3.85 -5.79
N ILE A 220 -2.24 -4.58 -6.29
CA ILE A 220 -3.62 -4.11 -6.46
C ILE A 220 -4.32 -4.17 -5.12
N MET A 221 -4.73 -3.04 -4.57
CA MET A 221 -5.52 -2.94 -3.34
C MET A 221 -6.95 -3.43 -3.57
N GLY A 222 -7.14 -4.76 -3.73
CA GLY A 222 -8.40 -5.42 -4.08
C GLY A 222 -9.42 -5.42 -2.94
N TYR A 223 -9.63 -4.27 -2.31
CA TYR A 223 -10.49 -4.06 -1.16
C TYR A 223 -11.08 -2.65 -1.14
N ASN A 224 -11.92 -2.37 -0.11
CA ASN A 224 -12.66 -1.12 0.04
C ASN A 224 -13.66 -0.84 -1.10
N TYR A 225 -14.18 -1.87 -1.76
CA TYR A 225 -15.34 -1.72 -2.65
C TYR A 225 -16.55 -1.21 -1.87
N PHE A 226 -16.73 -1.71 -0.65
CA PHE A 226 -17.53 -1.08 0.39
C PHE A 226 -16.60 -0.69 1.53
N TYR A 227 -16.60 0.56 1.90
CA TYR A 227 -15.72 1.17 2.90
C TYR A 227 -16.54 1.85 4.01
N SER A 228 -15.87 2.37 5.03
CA SER A 228 -16.52 2.96 6.20
C SER A 228 -17.65 3.94 5.87
N GLY A 229 -17.45 4.80 4.88
CA GLY A 229 -18.43 5.83 4.44
C GLY A 229 -19.43 5.39 3.38
N SER A 230 -19.53 4.10 3.05
CA SER A 230 -20.47 3.61 2.05
C SER A 230 -21.92 3.85 2.46
N SER A 231 -22.76 4.22 1.51
CA SER A 231 -24.20 4.45 1.73
C SER A 231 -25.00 3.16 2.01
N ASN A 232 -24.41 2.02 1.66
CA ASN A 232 -24.98 0.70 1.92
C ASN A 232 -23.90 -0.21 2.52
N ALA A 233 -24.28 -1.06 3.47
CA ALA A 233 -23.40 -2.10 3.99
C ALA A 233 -23.15 -3.16 2.91
N GLY A 234 -21.89 -3.60 2.78
CA GLY A 234 -21.54 -4.59 1.75
C GLY A 234 -20.17 -5.22 1.99
N PRO A 235 -19.75 -6.20 1.18
CA PRO A 235 -18.46 -6.86 1.34
C PRO A 235 -17.31 -5.93 0.97
N VAL A 236 -16.28 -5.92 1.82
CA VAL A 236 -15.07 -5.10 1.59
C VAL A 236 -14.35 -5.51 0.30
N ALA A 237 -14.33 -6.79 0.00
CA ALA A 237 -13.68 -7.38 -1.18
C ALA A 237 -14.60 -8.44 -1.84
N PRO A 238 -15.68 -8.02 -2.53
CA PRO A 238 -16.55 -8.96 -3.23
C PRO A 238 -15.81 -9.62 -4.39
N LEU A 239 -15.89 -10.96 -4.49
CA LEU A 239 -15.29 -11.68 -5.60
C LEU A 239 -15.98 -11.36 -6.93
N GLY A 240 -17.30 -11.25 -6.91
CA GLY A 240 -18.14 -10.94 -8.07
C GLY A 240 -19.57 -10.60 -7.65
N GLY A 241 -20.41 -10.22 -8.61
CA GLY A 241 -21.83 -9.95 -8.39
C GLY A 241 -22.16 -8.49 -8.07
N TYR A 242 -21.19 -7.62 -8.11
CA TYR A 242 -21.34 -6.17 -7.98
C TYR A 242 -20.85 -5.48 -9.25
N PHE A 243 -21.18 -4.20 -9.42
CA PHE A 243 -20.72 -3.43 -10.57
C PHE A 243 -19.20 -3.26 -10.56
N TYR A 244 -18.64 -3.02 -9.35
CA TYR A 244 -17.21 -3.07 -9.08
C TYR A 244 -16.96 -4.16 -8.05
N ASP A 245 -16.09 -5.07 -8.39
CA ASP A 245 -15.67 -6.21 -7.59
C ASP A 245 -14.28 -6.69 -8.03
N ILE A 246 -13.76 -7.73 -7.40
CA ILE A 246 -12.44 -8.26 -7.72
C ILE A 246 -12.37 -8.74 -9.18
N GLU A 247 -13.43 -9.38 -9.70
CA GLU A 247 -13.45 -9.85 -11.09
C GLU A 247 -13.34 -8.68 -12.07
N TYR A 248 -14.08 -7.59 -11.82
CA TYR A 248 -13.96 -6.35 -12.59
C TYR A 248 -12.54 -5.82 -12.53
N THR A 249 -11.97 -5.66 -11.34
CA THR A 249 -10.63 -5.09 -11.13
C THR A 249 -9.56 -5.89 -11.84
N VAL A 250 -9.55 -7.21 -11.67
CA VAL A 250 -8.56 -8.08 -12.33
C VAL A 250 -8.65 -7.97 -13.85
N ASN A 251 -9.86 -7.98 -14.42
CA ASN A 251 -10.03 -7.83 -15.86
C ASN A 251 -9.58 -6.45 -16.38
N ASP A 252 -9.88 -5.36 -15.63
CA ASP A 252 -9.46 -4.00 -15.96
C ASP A 252 -7.93 -3.86 -15.98
N TYR A 253 -7.24 -4.46 -14.98
CA TYR A 253 -5.78 -4.48 -14.93
C TYR A 253 -5.16 -5.31 -16.05
N LEU A 254 -5.69 -6.49 -16.32
CA LEU A 254 -5.22 -7.32 -17.43
C LEU A 254 -5.32 -6.60 -18.78
N ASP A 255 -6.45 -5.91 -19.01
CA ASP A 255 -6.64 -5.11 -20.23
C ASP A 255 -5.66 -3.95 -20.32
N LYS A 256 -5.53 -3.16 -19.25
CA LYS A 256 -4.68 -1.97 -19.19
C LYS A 256 -3.19 -2.26 -19.12
N THR A 257 -2.77 -3.47 -18.76
CA THR A 257 -1.35 -3.89 -18.75
C THR A 257 -0.99 -4.81 -19.93
N ASN A 258 -1.85 -4.91 -20.95
CA ASN A 258 -1.63 -5.82 -22.08
C ASN A 258 -1.38 -7.27 -21.62
N ASN A 259 -2.12 -7.75 -20.63
CA ASN A 259 -2.02 -9.08 -20.03
C ASN A 259 -0.66 -9.43 -19.42
N GLN A 260 0.06 -8.47 -18.85
CA GLN A 260 1.30 -8.71 -18.08
C GLN A 260 0.96 -9.30 -16.71
N THR A 261 0.52 -10.56 -16.68
CA THR A 261 0.06 -11.25 -15.45
C THR A 261 1.13 -11.41 -14.40
N ASP A 262 2.37 -11.49 -14.81
CA ASP A 262 3.56 -11.60 -13.95
C ASP A 262 3.86 -10.30 -13.16
N LYS A 263 3.26 -9.19 -13.58
CA LYS A 263 3.36 -7.89 -12.91
C LYS A 263 2.22 -7.59 -11.94
N LEU A 264 1.23 -8.47 -11.81
CA LEU A 264 0.02 -8.19 -11.03
C LEU A 264 -0.03 -9.02 -9.75
N VAL A 265 -0.13 -8.36 -8.60
CA VAL A 265 -0.31 -8.99 -7.29
C VAL A 265 -1.63 -8.51 -6.70
N LEU A 266 -2.60 -9.42 -6.53
CA LEU A 266 -3.89 -9.08 -5.95
C LEU A 266 -3.80 -9.03 -4.43
N GLY A 267 -3.97 -7.85 -3.85
CA GLY A 267 -4.10 -7.62 -2.42
C GLY A 267 -5.50 -7.94 -1.91
N LEU A 268 -5.59 -8.65 -0.80
CA LEU A 268 -6.84 -9.01 -0.12
C LEU A 268 -6.82 -8.53 1.33
N PRO A 269 -7.97 -8.09 1.89
CA PRO A 269 -8.04 -7.54 3.23
C PRO A 269 -8.14 -8.63 4.30
N TYR A 270 -7.56 -8.39 5.47
CA TYR A 270 -7.80 -9.15 6.69
C TYR A 270 -8.73 -8.41 7.67
N TYR A 271 -9.60 -7.53 7.13
CA TYR A 271 -10.55 -6.73 7.90
C TYR A 271 -11.90 -6.65 7.19
N GLY A 272 -12.91 -6.24 7.93
CA GLY A 272 -14.24 -5.89 7.45
C GLY A 272 -14.75 -4.67 8.19
N TYR A 273 -16.02 -4.32 7.98
CA TYR A 273 -16.66 -3.21 8.68
C TYR A 273 -17.97 -3.66 9.33
N ASP A 274 -18.22 -3.10 10.52
CA ASP A 274 -19.54 -3.08 11.15
C ASP A 274 -20.19 -1.74 10.89
N TRP A 275 -21.35 -1.73 10.20
CA TRP A 275 -22.13 -0.52 9.97
C TRP A 275 -23.41 -0.49 10.81
N PRO A 276 -23.81 0.67 11.35
CA PRO A 276 -25.17 0.87 11.75
C PRO A 276 -26.05 0.92 10.49
N VAL A 277 -27.12 0.14 10.45
CA VAL A 277 -27.98 -0.03 9.28
C VAL A 277 -29.45 0.17 9.62
N VAL A 278 -30.27 0.49 8.61
CA VAL A 278 -31.71 0.70 8.76
C VAL A 278 -32.45 -0.59 9.11
N ASN A 279 -31.98 -1.73 8.61
CA ASN A 279 -32.54 -3.06 8.86
C ASN A 279 -31.45 -4.14 8.67
N ASP A 280 -31.78 -5.40 8.88
CA ASP A 280 -30.88 -6.57 8.82
C ASP A 280 -30.85 -7.26 7.43
N LEU A 281 -31.30 -6.59 6.39
CA LEU A 281 -31.24 -7.11 5.03
C LEU A 281 -29.83 -6.90 4.41
N ILE A 282 -29.50 -7.78 3.47
CA ILE A 282 -28.26 -7.65 2.67
C ILE A 282 -28.29 -6.32 1.91
N ASN A 283 -27.17 -5.61 1.91
CA ASN A 283 -27.01 -4.29 1.28
C ASN A 283 -27.93 -3.22 1.88
N SER A 284 -28.31 -3.35 3.16
CA SER A 284 -29.10 -2.33 3.85
C SER A 284 -28.42 -0.98 3.82
N GLU A 285 -29.22 0.08 3.75
CA GLU A 285 -28.75 1.47 3.86
C GLU A 285 -28.09 1.69 5.21
N THR A 286 -26.93 2.36 5.19
CA THR A 286 -26.18 2.71 6.40
C THR A 286 -26.72 3.99 7.03
N THR A 287 -26.73 4.04 8.36
CA THR A 287 -27.16 5.24 9.12
C THR A 287 -25.97 5.98 9.75
N GLY A 288 -24.74 5.55 9.44
CA GLY A 288 -23.50 6.15 9.93
C GLY A 288 -22.28 5.42 9.38
N TYR A 289 -21.10 5.86 9.78
CA TYR A 289 -19.84 5.27 9.35
C TYR A 289 -19.64 3.85 9.87
N GLY A 290 -19.06 3.00 9.05
CA GLY A 290 -18.62 1.67 9.45
C GLY A 290 -17.38 1.73 10.36
N THR A 291 -17.34 0.82 11.34
CA THR A 291 -16.17 0.62 12.21
C THR A 291 -15.40 -0.59 11.71
N ALA A 292 -14.09 -0.41 11.44
CA ALA A 292 -13.23 -1.51 11.02
C ALA A 292 -13.14 -2.60 12.10
N ARG A 293 -13.10 -3.86 11.65
CA ARG A 293 -12.92 -5.07 12.46
C ARG A 293 -11.91 -5.98 11.79
N THR A 294 -10.94 -6.42 12.54
CA THR A 294 -9.92 -7.43 12.18
C THR A 294 -10.24 -8.77 12.82
#